data_503f73f984a2042e929b5eedac4abc9c
#
_entry.id   503f73f984a2042e929b5eedac4abc9c
#
_cell.length_a   1.000
_cell.length_b   1.000
_cell.length_c   1.000
_cell.angle_alpha   90.00
_cell.angle_beta   90.00
_cell.angle_gamma   90.00
#
_symmetry.space_group_name_H-M   'P 1'
#
loop_
_entity.id
_entity.type
_entity.pdbx_description
1 polymer ?
#
loop_
_entity_poly.entity_id
_entity_poly.type
_entity_poly.pdbx_seq_one_letter_code
_entity_poly.pdbx_strand_id
1 'polypeptide(L)'
;MKLFLKLTDEVIKQNLRQLVLFTFLYRLVAGIFYIKTVNSILRFSLHMAGYSYLTTGNLRAFLLRPVTVFAVIFILFLGMAFMLIETGAMITAYHSSIYLRGINVVSVFLGGMGAAVNEFRKKNWRLLFAVLGNYILMNCYFLVRILTRMKPVNFVLYEILHTTGTRMALVVGSVLLTVFSVPAMMVFFACMLEQKNFKDGIAESRRILKGKWPRAVLLLVVLNLFLILGLVLTYGAVMVIAAVLVTLFAKAYTATAVMATVSYRIEWLLLFIGSAVAVVTDLVQ
;
A
#
# COMPACT_ATOMS: atom_id res chain seq x y z
N MET A 1 17.93 5.70 -22.87
CA MET A 1 17.11 4.50 -22.73
C MET A 1 17.93 3.21 -22.53
N LYS A 2 18.89 2.86 -23.42
CA LYS A 2 19.73 1.64 -23.24
C LYS A 2 20.54 1.61 -21.94
N LEU A 3 21.14 2.74 -21.51
CA LEU A 3 21.91 2.85 -20.27
C LEU A 3 21.01 2.64 -19.04
N PHE A 4 19.82 3.24 -19.06
CA PHE A 4 18.82 3.10 -17.98
C PHE A 4 18.38 1.64 -17.81
N LEU A 5 18.03 0.97 -18.93
CA LEU A 5 17.64 -0.44 -18.90
C LEU A 5 18.78 -1.35 -18.37
N LYS A 6 20.03 -1.03 -18.71
CA LYS A 6 21.20 -1.78 -18.24
C LYS A 6 21.39 -1.59 -16.74
N LEU A 7 21.30 -0.36 -16.21
CA LEU A 7 21.38 -0.09 -14.77
C LEU A 7 20.25 -0.76 -13.99
N THR A 8 19.03 -0.70 -14.51
CA THR A 8 17.87 -1.36 -13.90
C THR A 8 18.06 -2.88 -13.87
N ASP A 9 18.58 -3.49 -14.93
CA ASP A 9 18.87 -4.93 -14.99
C ASP A 9 19.96 -5.35 -13.98
N GLU A 10 21.02 -4.55 -13.82
CA GLU A 10 22.07 -4.81 -12.83
C GLU A 10 21.56 -4.69 -11.39
N VAL A 11 20.76 -3.64 -11.09
CA VAL A 11 20.11 -3.46 -9.77
C VAL A 11 19.18 -4.62 -9.46
N ILE A 12 18.37 -5.05 -10.44
CA ILE A 12 17.45 -6.20 -10.30
C ILE A 12 18.25 -7.46 -9.99
N LYS A 13 19.28 -7.77 -10.77
CA LYS A 13 20.07 -9.00 -10.58
C LYS A 13 20.76 -9.05 -9.21
N GLN A 14 21.26 -7.92 -8.73
CA GLN A 14 22.08 -7.87 -7.53
C GLN A 14 21.27 -7.79 -6.23
N ASN A 15 20.19 -7.01 -6.21
CA ASN A 15 19.50 -6.62 -4.97
C ASN A 15 18.02 -7.00 -4.91
N LEU A 16 17.42 -7.51 -6.01
CA LEU A 16 15.99 -7.84 -6.06
C LEU A 16 15.53 -8.71 -4.91
N ARG A 17 16.29 -9.77 -4.60
CA ARG A 17 15.97 -10.69 -3.52
C ARG A 17 15.84 -9.99 -2.17
N GLN A 18 16.76 -9.07 -1.87
CA GLN A 18 16.77 -8.33 -0.60
C GLN A 18 15.64 -7.32 -0.53
N LEU A 19 15.34 -6.65 -1.64
CA LEU A 19 14.23 -5.69 -1.74
C LEU A 19 12.87 -6.38 -1.59
N VAL A 20 12.66 -7.50 -2.29
CA VAL A 20 11.44 -8.30 -2.17
C VAL A 20 11.27 -8.85 -0.75
N LEU A 21 12.34 -9.38 -0.16
CA LEU A 21 12.31 -9.90 1.20
C LEU A 21 12.00 -8.79 2.21
N PHE A 22 12.63 -7.61 2.08
CA PHE A 22 12.34 -6.46 2.90
C PHE A 22 10.86 -6.07 2.78
N THR A 23 10.36 -5.86 1.57
CA THR A 23 8.99 -5.40 1.34
C THR A 23 7.97 -6.39 1.90
N PHE A 24 8.20 -7.70 1.69
CA PHE A 24 7.35 -8.75 2.22
C PHE A 24 7.35 -8.75 3.76
N LEU A 25 8.52 -8.80 4.39
CA LEU A 25 8.63 -8.82 5.85
C LEU A 25 8.08 -7.55 6.47
N TYR A 26 8.39 -6.40 5.89
CA TYR A 26 7.89 -5.12 6.37
C TYR A 26 6.35 -5.06 6.33
N ARG A 27 5.75 -5.37 5.18
CA ARG A 27 4.29 -5.37 5.01
C ARG A 27 3.60 -6.38 5.90
N LEU A 28 4.21 -7.54 6.12
CA LEU A 28 3.69 -8.55 7.02
C LEU A 28 3.68 -8.04 8.47
N VAL A 29 4.80 -7.55 8.96
CA VAL A 29 4.94 -7.08 10.34
C VAL A 29 4.11 -5.81 10.56
N ALA A 30 4.27 -4.81 9.69
CA ALA A 30 3.54 -3.55 9.76
C ALA A 30 2.02 -3.76 9.62
N GLY A 31 1.60 -4.62 8.68
CA GLY A 31 0.19 -4.95 8.47
C GLY A 31 -0.44 -5.62 9.69
N ILE A 32 0.22 -6.63 10.27
CA ILE A 32 -0.29 -7.30 11.49
C ILE A 32 -0.38 -6.30 12.65
N PHE A 33 0.67 -5.51 12.87
CA PHE A 33 0.69 -4.52 13.93
C PHE A 33 -0.40 -3.46 13.72
N TYR A 34 -0.51 -2.92 12.51
CA TYR A 34 -1.49 -1.90 12.16
C TYR A 34 -2.93 -2.42 12.33
N ILE A 35 -3.25 -3.61 11.82
CA ILE A 35 -4.57 -4.22 11.95
C ILE A 35 -4.94 -4.42 13.43
N LYS A 36 -4.03 -4.94 14.25
CA LYS A 36 -4.27 -5.13 15.69
C LYS A 36 -4.50 -3.80 16.39
N THR A 37 -3.66 -2.81 16.13
CA THR A 37 -3.76 -1.47 16.72
C THR A 37 -5.06 -0.79 16.33
N VAL A 38 -5.42 -0.79 15.04
CA VAL A 38 -6.68 -0.20 14.56
C VAL A 38 -7.89 -0.87 15.20
N ASN A 39 -7.92 -2.21 15.24
CA ASN A 39 -9.03 -2.94 15.87
C ASN A 39 -9.15 -2.61 17.36
N SER A 40 -8.03 -2.45 18.07
CA SER A 40 -8.03 -2.08 19.50
C SER A 40 -8.54 -0.65 19.71
N ILE A 41 -8.04 0.30 18.92
CA ILE A 41 -8.45 1.71 19.01
C ILE A 41 -9.94 1.87 18.66
N LEU A 42 -10.41 1.22 17.60
CA LEU A 42 -11.82 1.29 17.20
C LEU A 42 -12.75 0.63 18.21
N ARG A 43 -12.35 -0.49 18.82
CA ARG A 43 -13.11 -1.11 19.92
C ARG A 43 -13.16 -0.19 21.14
N PHE A 44 -12.05 0.40 21.51
CA PHE A 44 -11.99 1.37 22.60
C PHE A 44 -12.89 2.57 22.31
N SER A 45 -12.83 3.12 21.09
CA SER A 45 -13.68 4.22 20.65
C SER A 45 -15.17 3.87 20.68
N LEU A 46 -15.54 2.64 20.26
CA LEU A 46 -16.91 2.13 20.34
C LEU A 46 -17.41 2.09 21.78
N HIS A 47 -16.61 1.52 22.67
CA HIS A 47 -16.95 1.42 24.10
C HIS A 47 -17.13 2.79 24.72
N MET A 48 -16.20 3.72 24.48
CA MET A 48 -16.28 5.10 24.98
C MET A 48 -17.46 5.90 24.40
N ALA A 49 -17.89 5.56 23.18
CA ALA A 49 -19.06 6.16 22.56
C ALA A 49 -20.40 5.55 23.02
N GLY A 50 -20.35 4.47 23.86
CA GLY A 50 -21.54 3.78 24.37
C GLY A 50 -22.19 2.82 23.35
N TYR A 51 -21.44 2.39 22.32
CA TYR A 51 -21.92 1.45 21.32
C TYR A 51 -21.30 0.07 21.52
N SER A 52 -22.13 -0.97 21.54
CA SER A 52 -21.65 -2.36 21.56
C SER A 52 -21.24 -2.85 20.17
N TYR A 53 -21.88 -2.33 19.12
CA TYR A 53 -21.61 -2.69 17.71
C TYR A 53 -22.03 -1.55 16.78
N LEU A 54 -21.48 -1.57 15.56
CA LEU A 54 -21.82 -0.63 14.51
C LEU A 54 -22.94 -1.18 13.63
N THR A 55 -23.92 -0.32 13.36
CA THR A 55 -24.98 -0.53 12.38
C THR A 55 -25.01 0.64 11.40
N THR A 56 -25.70 0.50 10.28
CA THR A 56 -25.93 1.60 9.33
C THR A 56 -26.58 2.81 10.00
N GLY A 57 -27.52 2.56 10.93
CA GLY A 57 -28.24 3.63 11.65
C GLY A 57 -27.38 4.41 12.64
N ASN A 58 -26.41 3.78 13.30
CA ASN A 58 -25.55 4.45 14.29
C ASN A 58 -24.17 4.88 13.77
N LEU A 59 -23.80 4.46 12.56
CA LEU A 59 -22.48 4.74 11.98
C LEU A 59 -22.19 6.25 11.90
N ARG A 60 -23.14 7.04 11.40
CA ARG A 60 -22.97 8.49 11.27
C ARG A 60 -22.79 9.15 12.64
N ALA A 61 -23.63 8.79 13.62
CA ALA A 61 -23.54 9.32 14.97
C ALA A 61 -22.23 8.91 15.66
N PHE A 62 -21.76 7.70 15.43
CA PHE A 62 -20.48 7.20 15.93
C PHE A 62 -19.30 7.97 15.33
N LEU A 63 -19.26 8.16 13.99
CA LEU A 63 -18.18 8.86 13.32
C LEU A 63 -18.06 10.33 13.72
N LEU A 64 -19.16 10.96 14.11
CA LEU A 64 -19.18 12.35 14.57
C LEU A 64 -18.82 12.52 16.05
N ARG A 65 -18.69 11.45 16.82
CA ARG A 65 -18.23 11.54 18.23
C ARG A 65 -16.78 12.03 18.30
N PRO A 66 -16.45 12.97 19.18
CA PRO A 66 -15.09 13.50 19.29
C PRO A 66 -14.03 12.40 19.49
N VAL A 67 -14.30 11.43 20.38
CA VAL A 67 -13.41 10.30 20.61
C VAL A 67 -13.13 9.49 19.34
N THR A 68 -14.16 9.27 18.51
CA THR A 68 -14.02 8.58 17.23
C THR A 68 -13.22 9.39 16.22
N VAL A 69 -13.48 10.71 16.16
CA VAL A 69 -12.73 11.60 15.27
C VAL A 69 -11.24 11.57 15.60
N PHE A 70 -10.87 11.70 16.89
CA PHE A 70 -9.48 11.59 17.33
C PHE A 70 -8.89 10.21 17.02
N ALA A 71 -9.64 9.14 17.25
CA ALA A 71 -9.22 7.78 16.93
C ALA A 71 -8.93 7.62 15.44
N VAL A 72 -9.80 8.10 14.56
CA VAL A 72 -9.63 8.04 13.11
C VAL A 72 -8.42 8.85 12.65
N ILE A 73 -8.24 10.08 13.17
CA ILE A 73 -7.07 10.92 12.87
C ILE A 73 -5.78 10.19 13.28
N PHE A 74 -5.75 9.60 14.46
CA PHE A 74 -4.58 8.86 14.95
C PHE A 74 -4.28 7.62 14.09
N ILE A 75 -5.32 6.86 13.70
CA ILE A 75 -5.19 5.70 12.82
C ILE A 75 -4.63 6.10 11.45
N LEU A 76 -5.14 7.18 10.85
CA LEU A 76 -4.64 7.72 9.58
C LEU A 76 -3.18 8.16 9.71
N PHE A 77 -2.85 8.89 10.76
CA PHE A 77 -1.47 9.33 11.02
C PHE A 77 -0.51 8.16 11.16
N LEU A 78 -0.90 7.14 11.94
CA LEU A 78 -0.11 5.93 12.10
C LEU A 78 0.11 5.20 10.76
N GLY A 79 -0.96 5.08 9.96
CA GLY A 79 -0.87 4.49 8.61
C GLY A 79 0.09 5.26 7.70
N MET A 80 -0.04 6.59 7.66
CA MET A 80 0.86 7.44 6.89
C MET A 80 2.32 7.31 7.35
N ALA A 81 2.57 7.18 8.65
CA ALA A 81 3.92 6.97 9.18
C ALA A 81 4.53 5.65 8.70
N PHE A 82 3.77 4.54 8.74
CA PHE A 82 4.22 3.27 8.17
C PHE A 82 4.51 3.37 6.68
N MET A 83 3.61 3.98 5.91
CA MET A 83 3.82 4.17 4.47
C MET A 83 5.06 5.03 4.18
N LEU A 84 5.32 6.06 5.00
CA LEU A 84 6.50 6.91 4.85
C LEU A 84 7.80 6.13 5.10
N ILE A 85 7.82 5.25 6.10
CA ILE A 85 8.98 4.40 6.38
C ILE A 85 9.23 3.45 5.21
N GLU A 86 8.20 2.80 4.66
CA GLU A 86 8.34 1.91 3.50
C GLU A 86 8.86 2.67 2.28
N THR A 87 8.26 3.81 1.95
CA THR A 87 8.69 4.65 0.82
C THR A 87 10.14 5.12 1.00
N GLY A 88 10.50 5.58 2.19
CA GLY A 88 11.87 6.01 2.50
C GLY A 88 12.88 4.86 2.41
N ALA A 89 12.49 3.66 2.86
CA ALA A 89 13.30 2.47 2.77
C ALA A 89 13.59 2.09 1.31
N MET A 90 12.56 2.11 0.46
CA MET A 90 12.70 1.81 -0.96
C MET A 90 13.59 2.85 -1.67
N ILE A 91 13.34 4.13 -1.42
CA ILE A 91 14.15 5.22 -2.01
C ILE A 91 15.62 5.10 -1.62
N THR A 92 15.93 4.88 -0.34
CA THR A 92 17.31 4.75 0.13
C THR A 92 17.98 3.48 -0.39
N ALA A 93 17.22 2.39 -0.53
CA ALA A 93 17.69 1.14 -1.08
C ALA A 93 18.02 1.28 -2.58
N TYR A 94 17.13 1.90 -3.37
CA TYR A 94 17.38 2.15 -4.79
C TYR A 94 18.59 3.06 -5.00
N HIS A 95 18.70 4.13 -4.23
CA HIS A 95 19.86 4.99 -4.27
C HIS A 95 21.16 4.23 -3.98
N SER A 96 21.18 3.38 -2.95
CA SER A 96 22.34 2.55 -2.64
C SER A 96 22.64 1.53 -3.73
N SER A 97 21.62 0.96 -4.36
CA SER A 97 21.74 -0.03 -5.42
C SER A 97 22.31 0.56 -6.72
N ILE A 98 22.00 1.82 -7.05
CA ILE A 98 22.57 2.52 -8.22
C ILE A 98 24.10 2.62 -8.11
N TYR A 99 24.64 2.73 -6.89
CA TYR A 99 26.08 2.73 -6.63
C TYR A 99 26.67 1.32 -6.50
N LEU A 100 25.97 0.27 -6.96
CA LEU A 100 26.39 -1.13 -6.92
C LEU A 100 26.78 -1.63 -5.51
N ARG A 101 26.21 -1.03 -4.48
CA ARG A 101 26.42 -1.48 -3.10
C ARG A 101 25.46 -2.62 -2.78
N GLY A 102 25.98 -3.70 -2.25
CA GLY A 102 25.14 -4.77 -1.69
C GLY A 102 24.30 -4.23 -0.54
N ILE A 103 22.98 -4.44 -0.60
CA ILE A 103 22.06 -4.03 0.44
C ILE A 103 21.63 -5.22 1.29
N ASN A 104 21.35 -4.94 2.57
CA ASN A 104 20.80 -5.91 3.51
C ASN A 104 19.41 -5.41 3.98
N VAL A 105 18.49 -6.32 4.26
CA VAL A 105 17.13 -6.03 4.77
C VAL A 105 17.17 -5.07 5.97
N VAL A 106 18.09 -5.28 6.91
CA VAL A 106 18.24 -4.41 8.09
C VAL A 106 18.69 -3.01 7.70
N SER A 107 19.66 -2.88 6.80
CA SER A 107 20.14 -1.56 6.34
C SER A 107 19.06 -0.79 5.59
N VAL A 108 18.23 -1.49 4.82
CA VAL A 108 17.07 -0.90 4.13
C VAL A 108 16.05 -0.37 5.13
N PHE A 109 15.72 -1.16 6.15
CA PHE A 109 14.81 -0.74 7.22
C PHE A 109 15.32 0.47 7.99
N LEU A 110 16.60 0.44 8.41
CA LEU A 110 17.23 1.56 9.13
C LEU A 110 17.30 2.83 8.26
N GLY A 111 17.57 2.69 6.96
CA GLY A 111 17.53 3.77 6.00
C GLY A 111 16.14 4.41 5.91
N GLY A 112 15.09 3.59 5.83
CA GLY A 112 13.70 4.05 5.83
C GLY A 112 13.29 4.76 7.13
N MET A 113 13.66 4.20 8.27
CA MET A 113 13.44 4.82 9.57
C MET A 113 14.16 6.17 9.67
N GLY A 114 15.43 6.23 9.26
CA GLY A 114 16.22 7.46 9.25
C GLY A 114 15.61 8.54 8.36
N ALA A 115 15.19 8.17 7.14
CA ALA A 115 14.52 9.08 6.22
C ALA A 115 13.19 9.61 6.81
N ALA A 116 12.36 8.74 7.35
CA ALA A 116 11.09 9.12 7.96
C ALA A 116 11.29 10.05 9.17
N VAL A 117 12.18 9.70 10.10
CA VAL A 117 12.48 10.52 11.30
C VAL A 117 12.99 11.91 10.88
N ASN A 118 13.82 11.98 9.85
CA ASN A 118 14.35 13.24 9.34
C ASN A 118 13.22 14.14 8.79
N GLU A 119 12.26 13.58 8.05
CA GLU A 119 11.10 14.34 7.54
C GLU A 119 10.17 14.81 8.68
N PHE A 120 9.99 14.00 9.73
CA PHE A 120 9.29 14.43 10.94
C PHE A 120 10.01 15.58 11.66
N ARG A 121 11.34 15.52 11.76
CA ARG A 121 12.15 16.60 12.33
C ARG A 121 12.03 17.91 11.57
N LYS A 122 11.99 17.84 10.23
CA LYS A 122 11.77 19.00 9.35
C LYS A 122 10.33 19.53 9.41
N LYS A 123 9.41 18.88 10.15
CA LYS A 123 7.98 19.21 10.20
C LYS A 123 7.33 19.22 8.82
N ASN A 124 7.74 18.30 7.95
CA ASN A 124 7.26 18.23 6.56
C ASN A 124 5.91 17.48 6.46
N TRP A 125 4.88 17.99 7.18
CA TRP A 125 3.57 17.36 7.29
C TRP A 125 2.89 17.13 5.93
N ARG A 126 3.17 17.98 4.96
CA ARG A 126 2.61 17.84 3.61
C ARG A 126 3.11 16.60 2.90
N LEU A 127 4.31 16.15 3.22
CA LEU A 127 4.86 14.91 2.68
C LEU A 127 4.11 13.68 3.16
N LEU A 128 3.62 13.67 4.41
CA LEU A 128 2.81 12.57 4.94
C LEU A 128 1.51 12.39 4.15
N PHE A 129 0.83 13.51 3.82
CA PHE A 129 -0.38 13.44 3.00
C PHE A 129 -0.07 13.04 1.56
N ALA A 130 1.05 13.51 1.01
CA ALA A 130 1.48 13.11 -0.33
C ALA A 130 1.83 11.62 -0.39
N VAL A 131 2.41 11.04 0.69
CA VAL A 131 2.73 9.61 0.74
C VAL A 131 1.47 8.73 0.67
N LEU A 132 0.39 9.16 1.28
CA LEU A 132 -0.88 8.43 1.18
C LEU A 132 -1.37 8.33 -0.26
N GLY A 133 -1.32 9.44 -1.00
CA GLY A 133 -1.68 9.48 -2.43
C GLY A 133 -0.78 8.58 -3.28
N ASN A 134 0.53 8.69 -3.09
CA ASN A 134 1.50 7.87 -3.80
C ASN A 134 1.36 6.38 -3.47
N TYR A 135 1.12 6.05 -2.21
CA TYR A 135 0.93 4.67 -1.77
C TYR A 135 -0.33 4.03 -2.37
N ILE A 136 -1.43 4.78 -2.47
CA ILE A 136 -2.66 4.32 -3.13
C ILE A 136 -2.38 4.03 -4.61
N LEU A 137 -1.60 4.88 -5.28
CA LEU A 137 -1.22 4.68 -6.67
C LEU A 137 -0.45 3.39 -6.90
N MET A 138 0.53 3.12 -6.05
CA MET A 138 1.50 2.04 -6.26
C MET A 138 1.10 0.72 -5.60
N ASN A 139 0.31 0.79 -4.53
CA ASN A 139 0.01 -0.35 -3.67
C ASN A 139 -1.49 -0.52 -3.39
N CYS A 140 -2.34 -0.09 -4.31
CA CYS A 140 -3.79 -0.13 -4.19
C CYS A 140 -4.31 -1.51 -3.73
N TYR A 141 -3.83 -2.61 -4.34
CA TYR A 141 -4.22 -3.96 -3.95
C TYR A 141 -3.90 -4.28 -2.48
N PHE A 142 -2.68 -3.97 -2.04
CA PHE A 142 -2.25 -4.23 -0.67
C PHE A 142 -3.06 -3.43 0.35
N LEU A 143 -3.31 -2.16 0.05
CA LEU A 143 -4.12 -1.28 0.88
C LEU A 143 -5.57 -1.80 1.02
N VAL A 144 -6.20 -2.18 -0.08
CA VAL A 144 -7.56 -2.76 -0.06
C VAL A 144 -7.58 -4.04 0.76
N ARG A 145 -6.58 -4.90 0.64
CA ARG A 145 -6.49 -6.14 1.42
C ARG A 145 -6.31 -5.89 2.91
N ILE A 146 -5.51 -4.91 3.31
CA ILE A 146 -5.42 -4.52 4.73
C ILE A 146 -6.78 -4.02 5.24
N LEU A 147 -7.43 -3.14 4.49
CA LEU A 147 -8.72 -2.57 4.88
C LEU A 147 -9.81 -3.65 5.04
N THR A 148 -9.86 -4.64 4.15
CA THR A 148 -10.82 -5.75 4.26
C THR A 148 -10.58 -6.67 5.47
N ARG A 149 -9.38 -6.64 6.08
CA ARG A 149 -9.07 -7.39 7.31
C ARG A 149 -9.46 -6.67 8.60
N MET A 150 -9.82 -5.42 8.53
CA MET A 150 -10.26 -4.64 9.67
C MET A 150 -11.78 -4.79 9.84
N LYS A 151 -12.22 -5.53 10.88
CA LYS A 151 -13.65 -5.84 11.07
C LYS A 151 -14.59 -4.63 11.00
N PRO A 152 -14.33 -3.49 11.70
CA PRO A 152 -15.20 -2.32 11.59
C PRO A 152 -15.13 -1.65 10.21
N VAL A 153 -13.95 -1.63 9.59
CA VAL A 153 -13.74 -1.03 8.26
C VAL A 153 -14.41 -1.88 7.18
N ASN A 154 -14.39 -3.20 7.32
CA ASN A 154 -15.05 -4.10 6.38
C ASN A 154 -16.57 -3.85 6.30
N PHE A 155 -17.21 -3.59 7.43
CA PHE A 155 -18.62 -3.19 7.46
C PHE A 155 -18.85 -1.87 6.71
N VAL A 156 -18.03 -0.86 6.98
CA VAL A 156 -18.11 0.45 6.30
C VAL A 156 -17.85 0.31 4.80
N LEU A 157 -16.87 -0.49 4.40
CA LEU A 157 -16.58 -0.78 2.99
C LEU A 157 -17.77 -1.47 2.30
N TYR A 158 -18.38 -2.44 2.97
CA TYR A 158 -19.57 -3.11 2.44
C TYR A 158 -20.69 -2.11 2.16
N GLU A 159 -20.97 -1.22 3.10
CA GLU A 159 -22.00 -0.18 2.95
C GLU A 159 -21.67 0.80 1.81
N ILE A 160 -20.41 1.25 1.73
CA ILE A 160 -19.95 2.14 0.66
C ILE A 160 -20.11 1.46 -0.71
N LEU A 161 -19.78 0.19 -0.83
CA LEU A 161 -19.85 -0.53 -2.10
C LEU A 161 -21.29 -0.89 -2.51
N HIS A 162 -22.22 -1.02 -1.56
CA HIS A 162 -23.62 -1.32 -1.85
C HIS A 162 -24.40 -0.07 -2.32
N THR A 163 -24.02 1.11 -1.87
CA THR A 163 -24.69 2.35 -2.26
C THR A 163 -24.05 2.92 -3.53
N THR A 164 -24.82 3.07 -4.62
CA THR A 164 -24.29 3.52 -5.92
C THR A 164 -23.60 4.87 -5.84
N GLY A 165 -24.17 5.84 -5.10
CA GLY A 165 -23.60 7.18 -4.95
C GLY A 165 -22.23 7.18 -4.26
N THR A 166 -22.08 6.42 -3.17
CA THR A 166 -20.82 6.33 -2.43
C THR A 166 -19.76 5.55 -3.21
N ARG A 167 -20.16 4.50 -3.95
CA ARG A 167 -19.26 3.77 -4.85
C ARG A 167 -18.72 4.67 -5.96
N MET A 168 -19.59 5.47 -6.60
CA MET A 168 -19.16 6.43 -7.63
C MET A 168 -18.24 7.51 -7.04
N ALA A 169 -18.56 8.06 -5.86
CA ALA A 169 -17.72 9.02 -5.18
C ALA A 169 -16.33 8.44 -4.85
N LEU A 170 -16.24 7.17 -4.45
CA LEU A 170 -14.97 6.49 -4.19
C LEU A 170 -14.16 6.32 -5.47
N VAL A 171 -14.78 5.92 -6.59
CA VAL A 171 -14.10 5.77 -7.88
C VAL A 171 -13.60 7.12 -8.37
N VAL A 172 -14.45 8.14 -8.40
CA VAL A 172 -14.07 9.50 -8.83
C VAL A 172 -12.98 10.07 -7.92
N GLY A 173 -13.12 9.90 -6.60
CA GLY A 173 -12.13 10.35 -5.62
C GLY A 173 -10.77 9.67 -5.81
N SER A 174 -10.74 8.37 -6.08
CA SER A 174 -9.49 7.63 -6.34
C SER A 174 -8.84 8.06 -7.66
N VAL A 175 -9.61 8.29 -8.72
CA VAL A 175 -9.10 8.81 -9.99
C VAL A 175 -8.51 10.20 -9.82
N LEU A 176 -9.23 11.11 -9.13
CA LEU A 176 -8.73 12.46 -8.85
C LEU A 176 -7.45 12.40 -8.01
N LEU A 177 -7.44 11.58 -6.94
CA LEU A 177 -6.26 11.41 -6.10
C LEU A 177 -5.06 10.91 -6.91
N THR A 178 -5.28 9.95 -7.81
CA THR A 178 -4.27 9.44 -8.74
C THR A 178 -3.70 10.56 -9.59
N VAL A 179 -4.57 11.30 -10.27
CA VAL A 179 -4.16 12.41 -11.15
C VAL A 179 -3.36 13.47 -10.41
N PHE A 180 -3.79 13.84 -9.18
CA PHE A 180 -3.08 14.84 -8.38
C PHE A 180 -1.80 14.32 -7.72
N SER A 181 -1.67 13.01 -7.52
CA SER A 181 -0.48 12.42 -6.89
C SER A 181 0.68 12.23 -7.85
N VAL A 182 0.43 12.07 -9.16
CA VAL A 182 1.50 11.90 -10.16
C VAL A 182 2.51 13.06 -10.16
N PRO A 183 2.11 14.34 -10.11
CA PRO A 183 3.07 15.44 -10.02
C PRO A 183 3.89 15.43 -8.74
N ALA A 184 3.42 14.77 -7.69
CA ALA A 184 4.10 14.66 -6.40
C ALA A 184 5.02 13.43 -6.30
N MET A 185 5.03 12.56 -7.29
CA MET A 185 5.74 11.27 -7.25
C MET A 185 7.25 11.43 -7.03
N MET A 186 7.88 12.39 -7.71
CA MET A 186 9.31 12.66 -7.56
C MET A 186 9.66 13.50 -6.31
N VAL A 187 8.64 14.02 -5.60
CA VAL A 187 8.85 14.84 -4.40
C VAL A 187 9.56 14.03 -3.30
N PHE A 188 9.25 12.74 -3.19
CA PHE A 188 9.87 11.87 -2.17
C PHE A 188 11.37 11.77 -2.37
N PHE A 189 11.84 11.60 -3.61
CA PHE A 189 13.27 11.58 -3.92
C PHE A 189 13.94 12.91 -3.55
N ALA A 190 13.37 14.03 -3.96
CA ALA A 190 13.90 15.35 -3.66
C ALA A 190 13.92 15.64 -2.14
N CYS A 191 12.90 15.26 -1.39
CA CYS A 191 12.85 15.48 0.06
C CYS A 191 13.77 14.54 0.83
N MET A 192 13.76 13.24 0.52
CA MET A 192 14.45 12.23 1.30
C MET A 192 15.93 12.09 0.96
N LEU A 193 16.32 12.23 -0.31
CA LEU A 193 17.72 12.14 -0.74
C LEU A 193 18.40 13.50 -0.78
N GLU A 194 17.77 14.49 -1.42
CA GLU A 194 18.36 15.81 -1.63
C GLU A 194 18.06 16.78 -0.47
N GLN A 195 17.36 16.32 0.56
CA GLN A 195 17.03 17.09 1.76
C GLN A 195 16.24 18.38 1.48
N LYS A 196 15.56 18.48 0.32
CA LYS A 196 14.78 19.66 -0.08
C LYS A 196 13.48 19.77 0.74
N ASN A 197 12.95 20.98 0.83
CA ASN A 197 11.61 21.21 1.38
C ASN A 197 10.54 20.72 0.41
N PHE A 198 9.34 20.45 0.91
CA PHE A 198 8.22 19.95 0.10
C PHE A 198 7.86 20.88 -1.08
N LYS A 199 7.92 22.20 -0.89
CA LYS A 199 7.65 23.16 -1.98
C LYS A 199 8.68 23.05 -3.11
N ASP A 200 9.95 22.96 -2.76
CA ASP A 200 11.05 22.86 -3.72
C ASP A 200 11.02 21.48 -4.41
N GLY A 201 10.69 20.43 -3.65
CA GLY A 201 10.47 19.09 -4.19
C GLY A 201 9.34 19.03 -5.21
N ILE A 202 8.20 19.70 -4.97
CA ILE A 202 7.11 19.79 -5.97
C ILE A 202 7.55 20.56 -7.22
N ALA A 203 8.28 21.66 -7.05
CA ALA A 203 8.77 22.44 -8.18
C ALA A 203 9.68 21.57 -9.06
N GLU A 204 10.59 20.83 -8.44
CA GLU A 204 11.49 19.90 -9.12
C GLU A 204 10.72 18.77 -9.82
N SER A 205 9.79 18.12 -9.11
CA SER A 205 8.95 17.06 -9.66
C SER A 205 8.17 17.54 -10.90
N ARG A 206 7.55 18.72 -10.82
CA ARG A 206 6.85 19.33 -11.95
C ARG A 206 7.78 19.65 -13.11
N ARG A 207 9.02 20.09 -12.84
CA ARG A 207 10.04 20.35 -13.85
C ARG A 207 10.39 19.07 -14.62
N ILE A 208 10.62 17.97 -13.91
CA ILE A 208 10.97 16.66 -14.48
C ILE A 208 9.82 16.12 -15.32
N LEU A 209 8.58 16.25 -14.82
CA LEU A 209 7.38 15.72 -15.46
C LEU A 209 6.79 16.64 -16.54
N LYS A 210 7.34 17.85 -16.72
CA LYS A 210 6.84 18.81 -17.71
C LYS A 210 6.82 18.20 -19.12
N GLY A 211 5.64 18.17 -19.74
CA GLY A 211 5.40 17.55 -21.05
C GLY A 211 5.36 16.02 -21.07
N LYS A 212 5.70 15.34 -19.98
CA LYS A 212 5.68 13.85 -19.87
C LYS A 212 4.57 13.33 -18.97
N TRP A 213 3.84 14.21 -18.30
CA TRP A 213 2.82 13.86 -17.33
C TRP A 213 1.75 12.88 -17.85
N PRO A 214 1.13 13.03 -19.05
CA PRO A 214 0.15 12.06 -19.53
C PRO A 214 0.74 10.68 -19.74
N ARG A 215 1.99 10.61 -20.19
CA ARG A 215 2.70 9.33 -20.37
C ARG A 215 3.00 8.67 -19.03
N ALA A 216 3.38 9.44 -18.00
CA ALA A 216 3.61 8.92 -16.66
C ALA A 216 2.31 8.35 -16.05
N VAL A 217 1.18 9.07 -16.19
CA VAL A 217 -0.14 8.57 -15.75
C VAL A 217 -0.51 7.28 -16.48
N LEU A 218 -0.36 7.27 -17.83
CA LEU A 218 -0.68 6.09 -18.63
C LEU A 218 0.17 4.89 -18.21
N LEU A 219 1.48 5.08 -18.01
CA LEU A 219 2.39 4.03 -17.57
C LEU A 219 1.97 3.46 -16.22
N LEU A 220 1.66 4.32 -15.24
CA LEU A 220 1.17 3.90 -13.92
C LEU A 220 -0.12 3.10 -14.00
N VAL A 221 -1.09 3.56 -14.78
CA VAL A 221 -2.36 2.85 -14.97
C VAL A 221 -2.12 1.48 -15.61
N VAL A 222 -1.32 1.41 -16.66
CA VAL A 222 -1.00 0.15 -17.35
C VAL A 222 -0.28 -0.82 -16.43
N LEU A 223 0.73 -0.36 -15.66
CA LEU A 223 1.45 -1.21 -14.71
C LEU A 223 0.53 -1.75 -13.60
N ASN A 224 -0.32 -0.90 -13.02
CA ASN A 224 -1.29 -1.35 -12.02
C ASN A 224 -2.32 -2.34 -12.58
N LEU A 225 -2.80 -2.13 -13.82
CA LEU A 225 -3.70 -3.08 -14.48
C LEU A 225 -3.01 -4.42 -14.73
N PHE A 226 -1.77 -4.44 -15.19
CA PHE A 226 -0.99 -5.67 -15.34
C PHE A 226 -0.80 -6.40 -14.00
N LEU A 227 -0.49 -5.66 -12.94
CA LEU A 227 -0.35 -6.22 -11.60
C LEU A 227 -1.65 -6.84 -11.11
N ILE A 228 -2.77 -6.11 -11.20
CA ILE A 228 -4.09 -6.60 -10.80
C ILE A 228 -4.47 -7.83 -11.61
N LEU A 229 -4.29 -7.79 -12.92
CA LEU A 229 -4.59 -8.92 -13.81
C LEU A 229 -3.74 -10.15 -13.44
N GLY A 230 -2.43 -9.97 -13.25
CA GLY A 230 -1.53 -11.05 -12.83
C GLY A 230 -1.93 -11.67 -11.50
N LEU A 231 -2.31 -10.86 -10.51
CA LEU A 231 -2.78 -11.35 -9.21
C LEU A 231 -4.11 -12.09 -9.32
N VAL A 232 -5.06 -11.58 -10.12
CA VAL A 232 -6.36 -12.23 -10.36
C VAL A 232 -6.18 -13.57 -11.06
N LEU A 233 -5.35 -13.62 -12.10
CA LEU A 233 -5.04 -14.87 -12.81
C LEU A 233 -4.36 -15.90 -11.90
N THR A 234 -3.38 -15.48 -11.10
CA THR A 234 -2.70 -16.36 -10.14
C THR A 234 -3.69 -16.89 -9.10
N TYR A 235 -4.54 -16.03 -8.54
CA TYR A 235 -5.58 -16.44 -7.61
C TYR A 235 -6.55 -17.43 -8.25
N GLY A 236 -7.05 -17.12 -9.44
CA GLY A 236 -7.97 -17.98 -10.19
C GLY A 236 -7.35 -19.35 -10.49
N ALA A 237 -6.12 -19.39 -10.99
CA ALA A 237 -5.42 -20.63 -11.30
C ALA A 237 -5.25 -21.51 -10.04
N VAL A 238 -4.81 -20.94 -8.93
CA VAL A 238 -4.63 -21.71 -7.67
C VAL A 238 -5.97 -22.18 -7.11
N MET A 239 -7.05 -21.37 -7.22
CA MET A 239 -8.38 -21.78 -6.80
C MET A 239 -8.95 -22.91 -7.65
N VAL A 240 -8.73 -22.88 -8.98
CA VAL A 240 -9.14 -23.98 -9.89
C VAL A 240 -8.39 -25.26 -9.53
N ILE A 241 -7.06 -25.20 -9.34
CA ILE A 241 -6.26 -26.36 -8.94
C ILE A 241 -6.76 -26.91 -7.60
N ALA A 242 -7.00 -26.05 -6.62
CA ALA A 242 -7.52 -26.45 -5.33
C ALA A 242 -8.91 -27.10 -5.44
N ALA A 243 -9.80 -26.56 -6.25
CA ALA A 243 -11.12 -27.12 -6.49
C ALA A 243 -11.03 -28.53 -7.10
N VAL A 244 -10.18 -28.71 -8.12
CA VAL A 244 -9.94 -30.02 -8.73
C VAL A 244 -9.42 -31.04 -7.70
N LEU A 245 -8.41 -30.66 -6.90
CA LEU A 245 -7.86 -31.55 -5.87
C LEU A 245 -8.91 -31.90 -4.81
N VAL A 246 -9.72 -30.93 -4.39
CA VAL A 246 -10.80 -31.17 -3.40
C VAL A 246 -11.87 -32.10 -3.97
N THR A 247 -12.28 -31.92 -5.23
CA THR A 247 -13.27 -32.81 -5.85
C THR A 247 -12.77 -34.25 -6.01
N LEU A 248 -11.47 -34.42 -6.23
CA LEU A 248 -10.87 -35.75 -6.40
C LEU A 248 -10.63 -36.48 -5.06
N PHE A 249 -10.29 -35.76 -3.99
CA PHE A 249 -9.79 -36.35 -2.76
C PHE A 249 -10.64 -36.09 -1.50
N ALA A 250 -11.58 -35.13 -1.52
CA ALA A 250 -12.36 -34.76 -0.35
C ALA A 250 -13.83 -35.19 -0.46
N LYS A 251 -14.40 -35.57 0.68
CA LYS A 251 -15.88 -35.77 0.78
C LYS A 251 -16.58 -34.42 0.70
N ALA A 252 -17.83 -34.40 0.17
CA ALA A 252 -18.54 -33.15 -0.11
C ALA A 252 -18.69 -32.21 1.11
N TYR A 253 -18.88 -32.72 2.32
CA TYR A 253 -19.00 -31.89 3.52
C TYR A 253 -17.68 -31.28 4.02
N THR A 254 -16.52 -31.80 3.58
CA THR A 254 -15.21 -31.24 3.90
C THR A 254 -14.72 -30.28 2.82
N ALA A 255 -15.30 -30.32 1.64
CA ALA A 255 -14.89 -29.53 0.47
C ALA A 255 -14.96 -28.03 0.75
N THR A 256 -16.04 -27.53 1.33
CA THR A 256 -16.21 -26.10 1.67
C THR A 256 -15.20 -25.61 2.70
N ALA A 257 -14.92 -26.41 3.74
CA ALA A 257 -13.93 -26.08 4.77
C ALA A 257 -12.51 -26.06 4.19
N VAL A 258 -12.18 -27.04 3.32
CA VAL A 258 -10.88 -27.10 2.64
C VAL A 258 -10.72 -25.90 1.72
N MET A 259 -11.72 -25.56 0.89
CA MET A 259 -11.69 -24.40 0.00
C MET A 259 -11.54 -23.08 0.75
N ALA A 260 -12.23 -22.92 1.89
CA ALA A 260 -12.08 -21.74 2.75
C ALA A 260 -10.63 -21.64 3.30
N THR A 261 -10.06 -22.76 3.74
CA THR A 261 -8.69 -22.81 4.25
C THR A 261 -7.68 -22.51 3.15
N VAL A 262 -7.85 -23.08 1.96
CA VAL A 262 -7.00 -22.84 0.79
C VAL A 262 -7.08 -21.37 0.40
N SER A 263 -8.28 -20.79 0.28
CA SER A 263 -8.47 -19.37 -0.01
C SER A 263 -7.73 -18.47 1.00
N TYR A 264 -7.82 -18.79 2.28
CA TYR A 264 -7.10 -18.05 3.32
C TYR A 264 -5.57 -18.14 3.17
N ARG A 265 -5.05 -19.31 2.84
CA ARG A 265 -3.60 -19.54 2.67
C ARG A 265 -3.05 -18.87 1.40
N ILE A 266 -3.81 -18.91 0.31
CA ILE A 266 -3.44 -18.24 -0.95
C ILE A 266 -3.25 -16.74 -0.75
N GLU A 267 -3.99 -16.11 0.15
CA GLU A 267 -3.83 -14.68 0.42
C GLU A 267 -2.42 -14.30 0.89
N TRP A 268 -1.75 -15.16 1.64
CA TRP A 268 -0.35 -14.95 2.04
C TRP A 268 0.60 -15.07 0.84
N LEU A 269 0.34 -16.03 -0.03
CA LEU A 269 1.10 -16.17 -1.29
C LEU A 269 0.93 -14.93 -2.17
N LEU A 270 -0.29 -14.43 -2.31
CA LEU A 270 -0.58 -13.22 -3.07
C LEU A 270 0.06 -11.97 -2.44
N LEU A 271 0.17 -11.90 -1.13
CA LEU A 271 0.91 -10.83 -0.45
C LEU A 271 2.39 -10.87 -0.86
N PHE A 272 2.98 -12.06 -0.91
CA PHE A 272 4.37 -12.24 -1.33
C PHE A 272 4.57 -11.84 -2.79
N ILE A 273 3.74 -12.38 -3.70
CA ILE A 273 3.78 -12.06 -5.13
C ILE A 273 3.54 -10.57 -5.35
N GLY A 274 2.53 -9.98 -4.68
CA GLY A 274 2.23 -8.56 -4.76
C GLY A 274 3.38 -7.68 -4.28
N SER A 275 4.11 -8.12 -3.24
CA SER A 275 5.31 -7.42 -2.78
C SER A 275 6.45 -7.47 -3.79
N ALA A 276 6.67 -8.64 -4.43
CA ALA A 276 7.68 -8.78 -5.47
C ALA A 276 7.36 -7.91 -6.69
N VAL A 277 6.10 -7.91 -7.13
CA VAL A 277 5.67 -7.10 -8.27
C VAL A 277 5.72 -5.61 -7.95
N ALA A 278 5.35 -5.20 -6.72
CA ALA A 278 5.49 -3.81 -6.29
C ALA A 278 6.94 -3.33 -6.39
N VAL A 279 7.91 -4.13 -5.93
CA VAL A 279 9.34 -3.80 -6.06
C VAL A 279 9.74 -3.61 -7.52
N VAL A 280 9.28 -4.50 -8.41
CA VAL A 280 9.58 -4.39 -9.85
C VAL A 280 8.92 -3.16 -10.46
N THR A 281 7.67 -2.86 -10.11
CA THR A 281 6.97 -1.66 -10.58
C THR A 281 7.65 -0.38 -10.10
N ASP A 282 8.05 -0.33 -8.85
CA ASP A 282 8.79 0.81 -8.27
C ASP A 282 10.16 1.03 -8.94
N LEU A 283 10.82 -0.05 -9.40
CA LEU A 283 12.07 0.03 -10.16
C LEU A 283 11.90 0.57 -11.59
N VAL A 284 10.76 0.30 -12.22
CA VAL A 284 10.48 0.72 -13.60
C VAL A 284 9.99 2.16 -13.70
N GLN A 285 9.42 2.69 -12.62
CA GLN A 285 8.97 4.08 -12.50
C GLN A 285 10.12 5.03 -12.23
#